data_ddaf58f42274336f889bd0550b15f1bb
#
_entry.id   ddaf58f42274336f889bd0550b15f1bb
#
_cell.length_a   1.000
_cell.length_b   1.000
_cell.length_c   1.000
_cell.angle_alpha   90.00
_cell.angle_beta   90.00
_cell.angle_gamma   90.00
#
_symmetry.space_group_name_H-M   'P 1'
#
loop_
_entity.id
_entity.type
_entity.pdbx_description
1 polymer ?
#
loop_
_entity_poly.entity_id
_entity_poly.type
_entity_poly.pdbx_seq_one_letter_code
_entity_poly.pdbx_strand_id
1 'polypeptide(L)'
;PEAIGEKTKDWDTLKATAAELKAKGYYTLSSYADTFRLYGNSIDNSWVQPGADEVVVDKNITNWVDDSKEWLDAGYVDANVKGQFNDDWNKAMGSQSKVFAFLFPAWGIDFTLAPNWDGAEGSWAVTTPPQEYNWGGSYLHAATGTDNPKHVKDIILALTANKDNLLKISKDYSDFTNTKSGMKEAAKDDSFASDFLGGQNPFAYFEPVAENIKIAPLSAYDQGCVELIQNSFSDYLQGKVDYDKAKKNFETAIKERYPDIEKVTWPK
;
A
#
# COMPACT_ATOMS: atom_id res chain seq x y z
N PRO A 1 -11.57 -4.29 -17.80
CA PRO A 1 -11.40 -3.70 -16.47
C PRO A 1 -12.70 -3.69 -15.66
N GLU A 2 -13.82 -3.22 -16.21
CA GLU A 2 -15.11 -3.10 -15.51
C GLU A 2 -15.59 -4.42 -14.88
N ALA A 3 -15.57 -5.52 -15.65
CA ALA A 3 -15.94 -6.84 -15.13
C ALA A 3 -15.02 -7.34 -14.00
N ILE A 4 -13.77 -6.91 -13.98
CA ILE A 4 -12.83 -7.19 -12.90
C ILE A 4 -13.14 -6.29 -11.70
N GLY A 5 -13.46 -5.02 -11.93
CA GLY A 5 -13.86 -4.09 -10.88
C GLY A 5 -15.03 -4.62 -10.04
N GLU A 6 -16.03 -5.22 -10.69
CA GLU A 6 -17.15 -5.87 -9.99
C GLU A 6 -16.71 -7.06 -9.12
N LYS A 7 -15.58 -7.70 -9.43
CA LYS A 7 -15.05 -8.85 -8.70
C LYS A 7 -14.07 -8.44 -7.58
N THR A 8 -13.73 -7.16 -7.46
CA THR A 8 -12.75 -6.65 -6.48
C THR A 8 -13.29 -5.49 -5.64
N LYS A 9 -14.53 -5.08 -5.81
CA LYS A 9 -15.13 -3.86 -5.25
C LYS A 9 -15.31 -3.83 -3.73
N ASP A 10 -15.31 -4.98 -3.09
CA ASP A 10 -15.39 -5.15 -1.64
C ASP A 10 -14.71 -6.45 -1.21
N TRP A 11 -14.50 -6.61 0.10
CA TRP A 11 -13.80 -7.77 0.66
C TRP A 11 -14.50 -9.09 0.41
N ASP A 12 -15.84 -9.14 0.48
CA ASP A 12 -16.62 -10.36 0.27
C ASP A 12 -16.52 -10.82 -1.18
N THR A 13 -16.65 -9.88 -2.10
CA THR A 13 -16.54 -10.14 -3.54
C THR A 13 -15.12 -10.56 -3.92
N LEU A 14 -14.10 -9.91 -3.35
CA LEU A 14 -12.69 -10.27 -3.58
C LEU A 14 -12.39 -11.68 -3.04
N LYS A 15 -12.92 -12.03 -1.87
CA LYS A 15 -12.74 -13.37 -1.29
C LYS A 15 -13.43 -14.47 -2.13
N ALA A 16 -14.64 -14.19 -2.64
CA ALA A 16 -15.30 -15.10 -3.58
C ALA A 16 -14.49 -15.27 -4.87
N THR A 17 -13.94 -14.18 -5.40
CA THR A 17 -13.04 -14.19 -6.57
C THR A 17 -11.76 -14.98 -6.28
N ALA A 18 -11.20 -14.87 -5.07
CA ALA A 18 -10.02 -15.61 -4.67
C ALA A 18 -10.25 -17.14 -4.71
N ALA A 19 -11.43 -17.59 -4.26
CA ALA A 19 -11.81 -19.01 -4.36
C ALA A 19 -11.93 -19.49 -5.82
N GLU A 20 -12.52 -18.67 -6.71
CA GLU A 20 -12.59 -18.98 -8.14
C GLU A 20 -11.20 -19.05 -8.80
N LEU A 21 -10.31 -18.11 -8.47
CA LEU A 21 -8.94 -18.08 -8.98
C LEU A 21 -8.14 -19.29 -8.49
N LYS A 22 -8.24 -19.61 -7.20
CA LYS A 22 -7.59 -20.80 -6.62
C LYS A 22 -8.01 -22.09 -7.31
N ALA A 23 -9.31 -22.25 -7.60
CA ALA A 23 -9.81 -23.42 -8.31
C ALA A 23 -9.22 -23.56 -9.72
N LYS A 24 -8.74 -22.47 -10.31
CA LYS A 24 -8.06 -22.42 -11.62
C LYS A 24 -6.53 -22.47 -11.51
N GLY A 25 -5.99 -22.57 -10.30
CA GLY A 25 -4.54 -22.65 -10.04
C GLY A 25 -3.82 -21.29 -10.04
N TYR A 26 -4.56 -20.20 -9.77
CA TYR A 26 -4.01 -18.85 -9.63
C TYR A 26 -4.04 -18.39 -8.18
N TYR A 27 -3.13 -17.47 -7.83
CA TYR A 27 -3.17 -16.67 -6.62
C TYR A 27 -3.89 -15.36 -6.87
N THR A 28 -4.61 -14.85 -5.90
CA THR A 28 -5.28 -13.54 -6.00
C THR A 28 -4.29 -12.41 -5.89
N LEU A 29 -3.44 -12.45 -4.88
CA LEU A 29 -2.36 -11.50 -4.59
C LEU A 29 -1.04 -12.23 -4.44
N SER A 30 0.07 -11.51 -4.57
CA SER A 30 1.39 -12.10 -4.46
C SER A 30 1.75 -12.51 -3.03
N SER A 31 1.32 -11.73 -2.04
CA SER A 31 1.71 -11.89 -0.64
C SER A 31 0.61 -11.41 0.29
N TYR A 32 0.59 -11.94 1.50
CA TYR A 32 -0.22 -11.39 2.59
C TYR A 32 0.18 -9.95 2.96
N ALA A 33 1.42 -9.56 2.70
CA ALA A 33 1.89 -8.19 2.96
C ALA A 33 1.23 -7.15 2.03
N ASP A 34 0.71 -7.57 0.88
CA ASP A 34 0.09 -6.67 -0.10
C ASP A 34 -1.15 -5.96 0.46
N THR A 35 -1.87 -6.59 1.38
CA THR A 35 -3.08 -6.01 1.99
C THR A 35 -2.82 -5.10 3.19
N PHE A 36 -1.61 -5.08 3.75
CA PHE A 36 -1.33 -4.37 5.00
C PHE A 36 -1.77 -2.90 4.98
N ARG A 37 -1.52 -2.21 3.85
CA ARG A 37 -1.85 -0.78 3.72
C ARG A 37 -3.35 -0.49 3.84
N LEU A 38 -4.20 -1.39 3.37
CA LEU A 38 -5.64 -1.24 3.47
C LEU A 38 -6.08 -1.23 4.95
N TYR A 39 -5.60 -2.19 5.74
CA TYR A 39 -5.90 -2.27 7.17
C TYR A 39 -5.20 -1.17 7.97
N GLY A 40 -3.92 -0.94 7.70
CA GLY A 40 -3.12 0.06 8.42
C GLY A 40 -3.58 1.50 8.19
N ASN A 41 -4.23 1.81 7.08
CA ASN A 41 -4.84 3.13 6.84
C ASN A 41 -6.22 3.28 7.48
N SER A 42 -6.81 2.20 7.96
CA SER A 42 -8.14 2.19 8.58
C SER A 42 -8.09 2.24 10.11
N ILE A 43 -6.91 2.46 10.70
CA ILE A 43 -6.78 2.67 12.14
C ILE A 43 -7.32 4.04 12.54
N ASP A 44 -7.98 4.10 13.68
CA ASP A 44 -8.60 5.34 14.17
C ASP A 44 -7.61 6.29 14.85
N ASN A 45 -6.52 5.74 15.40
CA ASN A 45 -5.53 6.48 16.18
C ASN A 45 -4.10 6.10 15.76
N SER A 46 -3.14 7.02 15.99
CA SER A 46 -1.73 6.69 15.87
C SER A 46 -1.33 5.57 16.85
N TRP A 47 -0.30 4.82 16.51
CA TRP A 47 0.23 3.75 17.37
C TRP A 47 0.62 4.22 18.76
N VAL A 48 1.12 5.46 18.87
CA VAL A 48 1.42 6.12 20.14
C VAL A 48 0.75 7.48 20.15
N GLN A 49 -0.11 7.74 21.13
CA GLN A 49 -0.75 9.03 21.29
C GLN A 49 0.25 10.09 21.78
N PRO A 50 0.07 11.38 21.46
CA PRO A 50 0.96 12.43 21.93
C PRO A 50 1.14 12.43 23.44
N GLY A 51 2.38 12.25 23.92
CA GLY A 51 2.74 12.22 25.34
C GLY A 51 2.46 10.89 26.06
N ALA A 52 2.03 9.86 25.36
CA ALA A 52 1.87 8.52 25.92
C ALA A 52 3.19 7.71 25.82
N ASP A 53 3.35 6.79 26.78
CA ASP A 53 4.41 5.78 26.86
C ASP A 53 3.89 4.38 26.47
N GLU A 54 2.82 4.32 25.72
CA GLU A 54 2.07 3.13 25.36
C GLU A 54 1.89 3.02 23.86
N VAL A 55 2.24 1.86 23.29
CA VAL A 55 1.80 1.46 21.94
C VAL A 55 0.44 0.79 22.03
N VAL A 56 -0.55 1.30 21.30
CA VAL A 56 -1.87 0.71 21.16
C VAL A 56 -2.01 0.05 19.79
N VAL A 57 -2.16 -1.26 19.79
CA VAL A 57 -2.42 -2.02 18.56
C VAL A 57 -3.90 -1.91 18.22
N ASP A 58 -4.21 -1.32 17.07
CA ASP A 58 -5.58 -1.18 16.60
C ASP A 58 -6.19 -2.54 16.20
N LYS A 59 -7.51 -2.67 16.31
CA LYS A 59 -8.23 -3.88 15.89
C LYS A 59 -8.04 -4.19 14.41
N ASN A 60 -7.94 -3.17 13.55
CA ASN A 60 -7.70 -3.39 12.13
C ASN A 60 -6.36 -4.07 11.86
N ILE A 61 -5.36 -3.84 12.70
CA ILE A 61 -4.06 -4.52 12.60
C ILE A 61 -4.19 -6.00 12.96
N THR A 62 -4.94 -6.34 14.00
CA THR A 62 -5.18 -7.75 14.33
C THR A 62 -6.08 -8.44 13.30
N ASN A 63 -7.07 -7.74 12.75
CA ASN A 63 -7.86 -8.25 11.61
C ASN A 63 -6.97 -8.56 10.41
N TRP A 64 -5.98 -7.70 10.09
CA TRP A 64 -5.01 -8.00 9.04
C TRP A 64 -4.24 -9.30 9.30
N VAL A 65 -3.82 -9.56 10.55
CA VAL A 65 -3.13 -10.80 10.91
C VAL A 65 -4.03 -12.00 10.68
N ASP A 66 -5.28 -11.93 11.14
CA ASP A 66 -6.24 -13.04 11.05
C ASP A 66 -6.60 -13.34 9.59
N ASP A 67 -6.94 -12.31 8.81
CA ASP A 67 -7.25 -12.46 7.38
C ASP A 67 -6.04 -12.93 6.58
N SER A 68 -4.84 -12.42 6.89
CA SER A 68 -3.59 -12.88 6.25
C SER A 68 -3.34 -14.36 6.48
N LYS A 69 -3.61 -14.84 7.70
CA LYS A 69 -3.50 -16.27 8.03
C LYS A 69 -4.54 -17.10 7.27
N GLU A 70 -5.79 -16.64 7.23
CA GLU A 70 -6.84 -17.29 6.46
C GLU A 70 -6.49 -17.38 4.96
N TRP A 71 -6.00 -16.30 4.37
CA TRP A 71 -5.64 -16.25 2.96
C TRP A 71 -4.45 -17.14 2.61
N LEU A 72 -3.46 -17.23 3.50
CA LEU A 72 -2.34 -18.18 3.36
C LEU A 72 -2.82 -19.64 3.44
N ASP A 73 -3.63 -19.97 4.44
CA ASP A 73 -4.12 -21.33 4.66
C ASP A 73 -5.06 -21.80 3.52
N ALA A 74 -5.87 -20.88 2.98
CA ALA A 74 -6.71 -21.14 1.81
C ALA A 74 -5.90 -21.20 0.49
N GLY A 75 -4.66 -20.73 0.49
CA GLY A 75 -3.80 -20.64 -0.69
C GLY A 75 -4.26 -19.60 -1.71
N TYR A 76 -4.79 -18.47 -1.24
CA TYR A 76 -5.19 -17.33 -2.06
C TYR A 76 -4.03 -16.39 -2.39
N VAL A 77 -2.95 -16.50 -1.63
CA VAL A 77 -1.68 -15.81 -1.85
C VAL A 77 -0.53 -16.81 -1.98
N ASP A 78 0.57 -16.40 -2.62
CA ASP A 78 1.75 -17.25 -2.75
C ASP A 78 2.55 -17.26 -1.44
N ALA A 79 2.57 -18.42 -0.75
CA ALA A 79 3.29 -18.59 0.51
C ALA A 79 4.83 -18.44 0.37
N ASN A 80 5.38 -18.49 -0.85
CA ASN A 80 6.80 -18.29 -1.08
C ASN A 80 7.17 -16.80 -1.09
N VAL A 81 6.22 -15.90 -1.41
CA VAL A 81 6.42 -14.45 -1.40
C VAL A 81 6.11 -13.92 0.01
N LYS A 82 7.15 -13.73 0.82
CA LYS A 82 7.02 -13.39 2.24
C LYS A 82 6.90 -11.90 2.54
N GLY A 83 7.01 -11.04 1.54
CA GLY A 83 6.97 -9.60 1.70
C GLY A 83 7.13 -8.90 0.36
N GLN A 84 7.20 -7.58 0.40
CA GLN A 84 7.33 -6.71 -0.77
C GLN A 84 8.79 -6.27 -0.99
N PHE A 85 9.11 -5.75 -2.18
CA PHE A 85 10.42 -5.19 -2.55
C PHE A 85 11.59 -6.18 -2.42
N ASN A 86 11.36 -7.44 -2.70
CA ASN A 86 12.37 -8.48 -2.80
C ASN A 86 12.25 -9.25 -4.13
N ASP A 87 13.25 -10.08 -4.43
CA ASP A 87 13.33 -10.82 -5.70
C ASP A 87 12.11 -11.71 -5.97
N ASP A 88 11.54 -12.36 -4.94
CA ASP A 88 10.39 -13.24 -5.12
C ASP A 88 9.12 -12.43 -5.44
N TRP A 89 8.95 -11.28 -4.80
CA TRP A 89 7.86 -10.35 -5.11
C TRP A 89 7.99 -9.75 -6.51
N ASN A 90 9.21 -9.38 -6.93
CA ASN A 90 9.47 -8.89 -8.27
C ASN A 90 9.18 -9.95 -9.33
N LYS A 91 9.61 -11.21 -9.11
CA LYS A 91 9.30 -12.34 -10.00
C LYS A 91 7.81 -12.65 -10.09
N ALA A 92 7.05 -12.38 -9.02
CA ALA A 92 5.61 -12.56 -9.01
C ALA A 92 4.86 -11.61 -9.97
N MET A 93 5.51 -10.56 -10.46
CA MET A 93 4.97 -9.64 -11.48
C MET A 93 5.24 -10.11 -12.93
N GLY A 94 6.16 -11.05 -13.14
CA GLY A 94 6.52 -11.53 -14.47
C GLY A 94 5.43 -12.36 -15.14
N SER A 95 5.51 -12.51 -16.47
CA SER A 95 4.51 -13.18 -17.32
C SER A 95 4.30 -14.67 -17.02
N GLN A 96 5.26 -15.31 -16.37
CA GLN A 96 5.16 -16.71 -15.95
C GLN A 96 4.50 -16.87 -14.55
N SER A 97 4.21 -15.77 -13.89
CA SER A 97 3.54 -15.77 -12.59
C SER A 97 2.08 -16.20 -12.71
N LYS A 98 1.55 -16.71 -11.60
CA LYS A 98 0.14 -17.05 -11.43
C LYS A 98 -0.59 -16.06 -10.53
N VAL A 99 0.00 -14.90 -10.26
CA VAL A 99 -0.61 -13.83 -9.48
C VAL A 99 -1.55 -13.02 -10.35
N PHE A 100 -2.79 -12.87 -9.89
CA PHE A 100 -3.84 -12.19 -10.64
C PHE A 100 -3.80 -10.67 -10.48
N ALA A 101 -3.51 -10.16 -9.28
CA ALA A 101 -3.56 -8.74 -8.98
C ALA A 101 -2.47 -8.30 -8.00
N PHE A 102 -2.15 -7.01 -8.07
CA PHE A 102 -1.29 -6.31 -7.12
C PHE A 102 -2.01 -5.07 -6.60
N LEU A 103 -1.78 -4.74 -5.35
CA LEU A 103 -2.28 -3.52 -4.73
C LEU A 103 -1.17 -2.48 -4.74
N PHE A 104 -1.28 -1.52 -5.64
CA PHE A 104 -0.29 -0.47 -5.86
C PHE A 104 -0.87 0.94 -5.70
N PRO A 105 -0.06 1.92 -5.29
CA PRO A 105 -0.31 3.33 -5.57
C PRO A 105 0.02 3.63 -7.04
N ALA A 106 -0.31 4.83 -7.52
CA ALA A 106 -0.07 5.21 -8.91
C ALA A 106 1.36 4.97 -9.38
N TRP A 107 2.35 5.37 -8.58
CA TRP A 107 3.78 5.17 -8.90
C TRP A 107 4.18 3.68 -9.05
N GLY A 108 3.42 2.76 -8.46
CA GLY A 108 3.70 1.33 -8.52
C GLY A 108 3.57 0.74 -9.91
N ILE A 109 2.81 1.37 -10.79
CA ILE A 109 2.65 0.93 -12.18
C ILE A 109 3.99 1.02 -12.92
N ASP A 110 4.55 2.22 -13.03
CA ASP A 110 5.76 2.47 -13.83
C ASP A 110 7.05 2.17 -13.04
N PHE A 111 7.05 2.36 -11.72
CA PHE A 111 8.24 2.13 -10.89
C PHE A 111 8.44 0.66 -10.53
N THR A 112 7.38 -0.13 -10.45
CA THR A 112 7.47 -1.50 -9.93
C THR A 112 6.93 -2.54 -10.90
N LEU A 113 5.69 -2.40 -11.39
CA LEU A 113 5.05 -3.42 -12.20
C LEU A 113 5.66 -3.48 -13.61
N ALA A 114 5.71 -2.36 -14.31
CA ALA A 114 6.23 -2.33 -15.69
C ALA A 114 7.67 -2.82 -15.82
N PRO A 115 8.64 -2.44 -14.94
CA PRO A 115 10.00 -2.95 -15.03
C PRO A 115 10.16 -4.45 -14.78
N ASN A 116 9.21 -5.09 -14.10
CA ASN A 116 9.23 -6.52 -13.80
C ASN A 116 8.33 -7.34 -14.72
N TRP A 117 7.58 -6.71 -15.62
CA TRP A 117 6.73 -7.37 -16.60
C TRP A 117 7.50 -7.68 -17.89
N ASP A 118 7.56 -8.94 -18.28
CA ASP A 118 8.24 -9.44 -19.47
C ASP A 118 7.26 -10.01 -20.53
N GLY A 119 5.97 -9.75 -20.37
CA GLY A 119 4.91 -10.18 -21.29
C GLY A 119 4.51 -9.09 -22.29
N ALA A 120 3.39 -9.28 -22.95
CA ALA A 120 2.87 -8.31 -23.92
C ALA A 120 2.33 -7.03 -23.22
N GLU A 121 2.58 -5.88 -23.84
CA GLU A 121 1.93 -4.62 -23.46
C GLU A 121 0.41 -4.74 -23.52
N GLY A 122 -0.29 -3.97 -22.70
CA GLY A 122 -1.74 -3.99 -22.62
C GLY A 122 -2.34 -5.21 -21.89
N SER A 123 -1.50 -6.04 -21.26
CA SER A 123 -1.95 -7.20 -20.47
C SER A 123 -2.44 -6.84 -19.07
N TRP A 124 -2.11 -5.65 -18.59
CA TRP A 124 -2.53 -5.14 -17.28
C TRP A 124 -3.62 -4.08 -17.40
N ALA A 125 -4.39 -3.93 -16.36
CA ALA A 125 -5.38 -2.86 -16.22
C ALA A 125 -5.51 -2.45 -14.76
N VAL A 126 -5.85 -1.17 -14.53
CA VAL A 126 -6.19 -0.65 -13.20
C VAL A 126 -7.66 -0.85 -12.94
N THR A 127 -8.00 -1.21 -11.71
CA THR A 127 -9.36 -1.26 -11.18
C THR A 127 -9.35 -0.80 -9.71
N THR A 128 -10.53 -0.57 -9.15
CA THR A 128 -10.65 -0.17 -7.74
C THR A 128 -10.39 -1.37 -6.81
N PRO A 129 -9.66 -1.14 -5.71
CA PRO A 129 -9.47 -2.15 -4.66
C PRO A 129 -10.76 -2.30 -3.82
N PRO A 130 -10.85 -3.31 -2.93
CA PRO A 130 -12.00 -3.48 -2.03
C PRO A 130 -12.14 -2.33 -1.02
N GLN A 131 -11.10 -1.53 -0.86
CA GLN A 131 -11.04 -0.40 0.07
C GLN A 131 -9.95 0.57 -0.37
N GLU A 132 -10.20 1.87 -0.26
CA GLU A 132 -9.22 2.91 -0.57
C GLU A 132 -8.10 2.95 0.49
N TYR A 133 -6.90 3.30 0.06
CA TYR A 133 -5.74 3.42 0.95
C TYR A 133 -4.71 4.41 0.43
N ASN A 134 -3.91 4.94 1.34
CA ASN A 134 -2.73 5.74 1.04
C ASN A 134 -1.46 4.88 1.13
N TRP A 135 -0.58 5.04 0.16
CA TRP A 135 0.73 4.41 0.23
C TRP A 135 1.81 5.34 -0.30
N GLY A 136 2.66 5.81 0.61
CA GLY A 136 3.80 6.64 0.27
C GLY A 136 3.48 8.12 0.18
N GLY A 137 4.14 8.77 -0.76
CA GLY A 137 4.23 10.22 -0.88
C GLY A 137 5.59 10.73 -0.45
N SER A 138 5.94 11.92 -0.92
CA SER A 138 7.19 12.60 -0.59
C SER A 138 6.91 13.93 0.09
N TYR A 139 7.68 14.22 1.14
CA TYR A 139 7.59 15.49 1.87
C TYR A 139 8.85 16.31 1.64
N LEU A 140 8.67 17.58 1.22
CA LEU A 140 9.77 18.52 1.07
C LEU A 140 9.86 19.41 2.31
N HIS A 141 11.04 19.48 2.90
CA HIS A 141 11.31 20.26 4.09
C HIS A 141 12.44 21.28 3.85
N ALA A 142 12.33 22.44 4.48
CA ALA A 142 13.42 23.38 4.58
C ALA A 142 14.27 23.05 5.83
N ALA A 143 15.60 23.06 5.68
CA ALA A 143 16.47 22.96 6.82
C ALA A 143 16.35 24.20 7.71
N THR A 144 16.30 24.01 9.03
CA THR A 144 16.38 25.13 9.99
C THR A 144 17.73 25.84 9.82
N GLY A 145 17.70 27.18 9.70
CA GLY A 145 18.88 27.98 9.51
C GLY A 145 19.43 28.05 8.08
N THR A 146 18.64 27.62 7.08
CA THR A 146 19.04 27.80 5.67
C THR A 146 19.33 29.28 5.35
N ASP A 147 20.41 29.55 4.64
CA ASP A 147 20.77 30.88 4.18
C ASP A 147 19.91 31.36 2.99
N ASN A 148 19.11 30.48 2.41
CA ASN A 148 18.31 30.73 1.21
C ASN A 148 16.80 30.46 1.39
N PRO A 149 16.12 30.95 2.44
CA PRO A 149 14.75 30.57 2.77
C PRO A 149 13.75 30.93 1.66
N LYS A 150 13.98 32.02 0.93
CA LYS A 150 13.13 32.43 -0.20
C LYS A 150 13.23 31.42 -1.35
N HIS A 151 14.43 31.04 -1.77
CA HIS A 151 14.62 30.09 -2.87
C HIS A 151 14.11 28.70 -2.51
N VAL A 152 14.33 28.26 -1.28
CA VAL A 152 13.80 26.97 -0.79
C VAL A 152 12.28 26.98 -0.81
N LYS A 153 11.63 28.06 -0.35
CA LYS A 153 10.18 28.23 -0.44
C LYS A 153 9.68 28.16 -1.88
N ASP A 154 10.34 28.89 -2.81
CA ASP A 154 9.94 28.92 -4.21
C ASP A 154 10.03 27.52 -4.85
N ILE A 155 11.09 26.75 -4.54
CA ILE A 155 11.25 25.37 -4.99
C ILE A 155 10.14 24.47 -4.41
N ILE A 156 9.89 24.54 -3.11
CA ILE A 156 8.83 23.76 -2.47
C ILE A 156 7.48 24.05 -3.15
N LEU A 157 7.12 25.33 -3.32
CA LEU A 157 5.87 25.69 -3.96
C LEU A 157 5.77 25.23 -5.42
N ALA A 158 6.88 25.32 -6.17
CA ALA A 158 6.93 24.85 -7.55
C ALA A 158 6.68 23.33 -7.67
N LEU A 159 7.17 22.55 -6.71
CA LEU A 159 7.08 21.09 -6.73
C LEU A 159 5.88 20.50 -5.96
N THR A 160 5.17 21.31 -5.15
CA THR A 160 4.09 20.78 -4.31
C THR A 160 2.75 21.51 -4.49
N ALA A 161 2.72 22.68 -5.14
CA ALA A 161 1.51 23.48 -5.25
C ALA A 161 1.27 24.07 -6.66
N ASN A 162 2.28 24.11 -7.53
CA ASN A 162 2.10 24.60 -8.90
C ASN A 162 1.45 23.50 -9.76
N LYS A 163 0.21 23.73 -10.19
CA LYS A 163 -0.59 22.78 -10.95
C LYS A 163 0.11 22.33 -12.24
N ASP A 164 0.68 23.26 -13.01
CA ASP A 164 1.26 22.93 -14.32
C ASP A 164 2.52 22.06 -14.17
N ASN A 165 3.37 22.36 -13.17
CA ASN A 165 4.51 21.52 -12.84
C ASN A 165 4.08 20.13 -12.38
N LEU A 166 3.03 20.05 -11.58
CA LEU A 166 2.52 18.77 -11.06
C LEU A 166 1.85 17.94 -12.15
N LEU A 167 1.12 18.56 -13.10
CA LEU A 167 0.63 17.86 -14.29
C LEU A 167 1.77 17.35 -15.16
N LYS A 168 2.86 18.13 -15.29
CA LYS A 168 4.05 17.66 -16.00
C LYS A 168 4.69 16.45 -15.29
N ILE A 169 4.80 16.46 -13.97
CA ILE A 169 5.29 15.31 -13.18
C ILE A 169 4.39 14.10 -13.42
N SER A 170 3.07 14.28 -13.35
CA SER A 170 2.13 13.19 -13.62
C SER A 170 2.29 12.63 -15.02
N LYS A 171 2.54 13.49 -16.01
CA LYS A 171 2.74 13.07 -17.41
C LYS A 171 4.04 12.32 -17.63
N ASP A 172 5.13 12.81 -17.03
CA ASP A 172 6.47 12.27 -17.25
C ASP A 172 6.74 10.98 -16.46
N TYR A 173 6.05 10.79 -15.31
CA TYR A 173 6.34 9.73 -14.34
C TYR A 173 5.10 8.92 -13.91
N SER A 174 3.96 9.14 -14.54
CA SER A 174 2.67 8.48 -14.22
C SER A 174 2.27 8.59 -12.74
N ASP A 175 2.76 9.63 -12.04
CA ASP A 175 2.54 9.78 -10.59
C ASP A 175 1.28 10.59 -10.29
N PHE A 176 0.55 10.18 -9.26
CA PHE A 176 -0.66 10.85 -8.80
C PHE A 176 -0.28 11.96 -7.80
N THR A 177 -0.34 13.21 -8.26
CA THR A 177 0.10 14.37 -7.47
C THR A 177 -0.99 14.93 -6.56
N ASN A 178 -0.60 15.83 -5.64
CA ASN A 178 -1.46 16.33 -4.57
C ASN A 178 -2.40 17.49 -4.96
N THR A 179 -2.48 17.90 -6.24
CA THR A 179 -3.40 18.95 -6.68
C THR A 179 -4.71 18.37 -7.21
N LYS A 180 -5.81 18.58 -6.50
CA LYS A 180 -7.15 18.12 -6.92
C LYS A 180 -7.52 18.57 -8.33
N SER A 181 -7.28 19.86 -8.66
CA SER A 181 -7.60 20.38 -10.00
C SER A 181 -6.76 19.77 -11.10
N GLY A 182 -5.48 19.48 -10.85
CA GLY A 182 -4.61 18.80 -11.80
C GLY A 182 -5.03 17.35 -12.02
N MET A 183 -5.34 16.64 -10.96
CA MET A 183 -5.77 15.23 -11.08
C MET A 183 -7.13 15.09 -11.77
N LYS A 184 -8.07 16.02 -11.53
CA LYS A 184 -9.34 16.09 -12.27
C LYS A 184 -9.16 16.39 -13.76
N GLU A 185 -8.14 17.14 -14.13
CA GLU A 185 -7.76 17.38 -15.52
C GLU A 185 -7.13 16.13 -16.13
N ALA A 186 -6.09 15.58 -15.48
CA ALA A 186 -5.43 14.34 -15.94
C ALA A 186 -6.40 13.17 -16.12
N ALA A 187 -7.38 13.00 -15.22
CA ALA A 187 -8.39 11.94 -15.30
C ALA A 187 -9.29 12.02 -16.55
N LYS A 188 -9.37 13.19 -17.20
CA LYS A 188 -10.23 13.46 -18.38
C LYS A 188 -9.45 13.64 -19.67
N ASP A 189 -8.14 13.63 -19.61
CA ASP A 189 -7.26 13.87 -20.74
C ASP A 189 -6.72 12.53 -21.25
N ASP A 190 -7.14 12.13 -22.44
CA ASP A 190 -6.74 10.88 -23.11
C ASP A 190 -5.21 10.80 -23.33
N SER A 191 -4.51 11.95 -23.29
CA SER A 191 -3.05 11.94 -23.40
C SER A 191 -2.35 11.27 -22.22
N PHE A 192 -3.05 11.02 -21.10
CA PHE A 192 -2.57 10.25 -19.95
C PHE A 192 -2.87 8.74 -20.05
N ALA A 193 -3.42 8.28 -21.18
CA ALA A 193 -3.57 6.85 -21.43
C ALA A 193 -2.21 6.15 -21.48
N SER A 194 -2.15 4.94 -20.94
CA SER A 194 -0.94 4.12 -20.86
C SER A 194 -1.06 2.92 -21.80
N ASP A 195 -0.12 2.77 -22.71
CA ASP A 195 -0.04 1.59 -23.59
C ASP A 195 0.20 0.32 -22.78
N PHE A 196 0.98 0.41 -21.70
CA PHE A 196 1.19 -0.68 -20.75
C PHE A 196 -0.13 -1.19 -20.15
N LEU A 197 -1.11 -0.29 -19.95
CA LEU A 197 -2.45 -0.61 -19.44
C LEU A 197 -3.49 -0.79 -20.57
N GLY A 198 -3.05 -1.08 -21.79
CA GLY A 198 -3.97 -1.29 -22.93
C GLY A 198 -4.75 -0.05 -23.33
N GLY A 199 -4.17 1.13 -23.20
CA GLY A 199 -4.82 2.42 -23.52
C GLY A 199 -5.68 2.97 -22.39
N GLN A 200 -5.66 2.38 -21.21
CA GLN A 200 -6.41 2.89 -20.06
C GLN A 200 -5.71 4.12 -19.47
N ASN A 201 -6.49 5.15 -19.12
CA ASN A 201 -6.01 6.27 -18.31
C ASN A 201 -6.17 5.91 -16.81
N PRO A 202 -5.07 5.64 -16.07
CA PRO A 202 -5.15 5.22 -14.67
C PRO A 202 -5.69 6.32 -13.75
N PHE A 203 -5.50 7.60 -14.09
CA PHE A 203 -5.99 8.72 -13.29
C PHE A 203 -7.51 8.76 -13.18
N ALA A 204 -8.23 8.25 -14.19
CA ALA A 204 -9.68 8.13 -14.15
C ALA A 204 -10.18 7.18 -13.03
N TYR A 205 -9.32 6.28 -12.56
CA TYR A 205 -9.60 5.36 -11.45
C TYR A 205 -9.09 5.89 -10.11
N PHE A 206 -7.95 6.59 -10.09
CA PHE A 206 -7.38 7.11 -8.84
C PHE A 206 -8.09 8.39 -8.34
N GLU A 207 -8.51 9.27 -9.25
CA GLU A 207 -9.08 10.57 -8.88
C GLU A 207 -10.37 10.43 -8.04
N PRO A 208 -11.37 9.61 -8.43
CA PRO A 208 -12.60 9.49 -7.66
C PRO A 208 -12.41 8.93 -6.26
N VAL A 209 -11.42 8.04 -6.07
CA VAL A 209 -11.18 7.39 -4.77
C VAL A 209 -10.29 8.22 -3.86
N ALA A 210 -9.43 9.10 -4.42
CA ALA A 210 -8.46 9.87 -3.65
C ALA A 210 -9.13 10.81 -2.61
N GLU A 211 -10.33 11.30 -2.88
CA GLU A 211 -11.07 12.16 -1.94
C GLU A 211 -11.62 11.39 -0.72
N ASN A 212 -11.73 10.07 -0.82
CA ASN A 212 -12.25 9.20 0.25
C ASN A 212 -11.14 8.64 1.16
N ILE A 213 -9.86 8.76 0.73
CA ILE A 213 -8.73 8.27 1.51
C ILE A 213 -8.68 9.03 2.85
N LYS A 214 -8.71 8.25 3.92
CA LYS A 214 -8.46 8.73 5.27
C LYS A 214 -7.02 8.39 5.65
N ILE A 215 -6.31 9.36 6.19
CA ILE A 215 -4.98 9.13 6.77
C ILE A 215 -5.17 9.19 8.29
N ALA A 216 -4.79 8.10 8.96
CA ALA A 216 -4.78 8.07 10.42
C ALA A 216 -3.87 9.15 10.99
N PRO A 217 -4.13 9.65 12.20
CA PRO A 217 -3.18 10.52 12.89
C PRO A 217 -1.80 9.85 12.98
N LEU A 218 -0.76 10.60 12.66
CA LEU A 218 0.61 10.08 12.59
C LEU A 218 1.39 10.36 13.87
N SER A 219 2.27 9.44 14.24
CA SER A 219 3.27 9.60 15.27
C SER A 219 4.68 9.25 14.75
N ALA A 220 5.71 9.65 15.49
CA ALA A 220 7.09 9.31 15.16
C ALA A 220 7.38 7.79 15.25
N TYR A 221 6.49 7.03 15.87
CA TYR A 221 6.64 5.60 16.11
C TYR A 221 6.03 4.72 15.01
N ASP A 222 5.12 5.27 14.20
CA ASP A 222 4.24 4.50 13.30
C ASP A 222 5.01 3.65 12.31
N GLN A 223 6.03 4.22 11.64
CA GLN A 223 6.84 3.46 10.68
C GLN A 223 7.52 2.25 11.33
N GLY A 224 8.10 2.46 12.52
CA GLY A 224 8.74 1.37 13.25
C GLY A 224 7.75 0.33 13.78
N CYS A 225 6.58 0.76 14.27
CA CYS A 225 5.53 -0.16 14.69
C CYS A 225 5.03 -1.04 13.53
N VAL A 226 4.84 -0.44 12.35
CA VAL A 226 4.46 -1.16 11.12
C VAL A 226 5.50 -2.19 10.72
N GLU A 227 6.79 -1.83 10.73
CA GLU A 227 7.87 -2.78 10.43
C GLU A 227 7.93 -3.92 11.44
N LEU A 228 7.85 -3.59 12.72
CA LEU A 228 7.96 -4.56 13.80
C LEU A 228 6.77 -5.52 13.85
N ILE A 229 5.53 -5.05 13.60
CA ILE A 229 4.36 -5.95 13.62
C ILE A 229 4.42 -6.95 12.47
N GLN A 230 4.74 -6.51 11.26
CA GLN A 230 4.87 -7.39 10.10
C GLN A 230 5.97 -8.44 10.31
N ASN A 231 7.14 -8.02 10.82
CA ASN A 231 8.25 -8.93 11.09
C ASN A 231 7.90 -9.93 12.19
N SER A 232 7.31 -9.48 13.29
CA SER A 232 6.99 -10.34 14.45
C SER A 232 5.93 -11.39 14.13
N PHE A 233 4.98 -11.07 13.25
CA PHE A 233 3.94 -12.00 12.85
C PHE A 233 4.29 -12.85 11.62
N SER A 234 5.39 -12.57 10.92
CA SER A 234 5.82 -13.36 9.76
C SER A 234 5.96 -14.86 10.08
N ASP A 235 6.55 -15.22 11.21
CA ASP A 235 6.73 -16.63 11.60
C ASP A 235 5.40 -17.30 12.03
N TYR A 236 4.48 -16.53 12.63
CA TYR A 236 3.13 -17.01 12.90
C TYR A 236 2.36 -17.31 11.60
N LEU A 237 2.38 -16.38 10.66
CA LEU A 237 1.73 -16.54 9.36
C LEU A 237 2.28 -17.74 8.60
N GLN A 238 3.58 -18.05 8.75
CA GLN A 238 4.21 -19.24 8.18
C GLN A 238 4.02 -20.52 9.02
N GLY A 239 3.26 -20.48 10.12
CA GLY A 239 2.98 -21.62 10.97
C GLY A 239 4.16 -22.12 11.85
N LYS A 240 5.21 -21.30 12.03
CA LYS A 240 6.41 -21.67 12.80
C LYS A 240 6.27 -21.39 14.29
N VAL A 241 5.47 -20.40 14.67
CA VAL A 241 5.16 -20.05 16.06
C VAL A 241 3.66 -19.85 16.22
N ASP A 242 3.17 -19.88 17.46
CA ASP A 242 1.79 -19.54 17.78
C ASP A 242 1.58 -18.00 17.85
N TYR A 243 0.31 -17.60 17.92
CA TYR A 243 -0.11 -16.20 17.96
C TYR A 243 0.44 -15.47 19.19
N ASP A 244 0.41 -16.10 20.36
CA ASP A 244 0.87 -15.49 21.62
C ASP A 244 2.39 -15.26 21.59
N LYS A 245 3.13 -16.18 20.98
CA LYS A 245 4.57 -16.00 20.78
C LYS A 245 4.87 -14.82 19.84
N ALA A 246 4.11 -14.68 18.75
CA ALA A 246 4.25 -13.55 17.82
C ALA A 246 3.95 -12.21 18.52
N LYS A 247 2.88 -12.14 19.34
CA LYS A 247 2.58 -10.97 20.17
C LYS A 247 3.75 -10.62 21.10
N LYS A 248 4.28 -11.60 21.80
CA LYS A 248 5.41 -11.40 22.72
C LYS A 248 6.68 -10.95 21.99
N ASN A 249 6.92 -11.46 20.79
CA ASN A 249 8.04 -11.01 19.96
C ASN A 249 7.87 -9.52 19.59
N PHE A 250 6.67 -9.11 19.20
CA PHE A 250 6.36 -7.70 18.91
C PHE A 250 6.56 -6.81 20.14
N GLU A 251 6.02 -7.18 21.30
CA GLU A 251 6.20 -6.44 22.56
C GLU A 251 7.68 -6.27 22.95
N THR A 252 8.47 -7.32 22.74
CA THR A 252 9.91 -7.29 22.98
C THR A 252 10.60 -6.33 22.01
N ALA A 253 10.31 -6.45 20.71
CA ALA A 253 10.90 -5.63 19.67
C ALA A 253 10.55 -4.12 19.83
N ILE A 254 9.33 -3.81 20.27
CA ILE A 254 8.92 -2.43 20.59
C ILE A 254 9.78 -1.87 21.71
N LYS A 255 9.94 -2.59 22.81
CA LYS A 255 10.75 -2.13 23.96
C LYS A 255 12.23 -1.99 23.66
N GLU A 256 12.76 -2.84 22.79
CA GLU A 256 14.15 -2.74 22.33
C GLU A 256 14.38 -1.52 21.42
N ARG A 257 13.44 -1.24 20.51
CA ARG A 257 13.54 -0.11 19.58
C ARG A 257 13.19 1.24 20.22
N TYR A 258 12.25 1.23 21.14
CA TYR A 258 11.69 2.41 21.79
C TYR A 258 11.71 2.25 23.31
N PRO A 259 12.84 2.54 23.97
CA PRO A 259 13.00 2.34 25.43
C PRO A 259 12.10 3.23 26.31
N ASP A 260 11.51 4.26 25.71
CA ASP A 260 10.54 5.17 26.33
C ASP A 260 9.11 4.59 26.32
N ILE A 261 8.86 3.48 25.62
CA ILE A 261 7.57 2.79 25.63
C ILE A 261 7.56 1.73 26.74
N GLU A 262 6.70 1.92 27.71
CA GLU A 262 6.56 1.01 28.85
C GLU A 262 5.61 -0.16 28.56
N LYS A 263 4.59 0.05 27.68
CA LYS A 263 3.48 -0.87 27.52
C LYS A 263 3.05 -1.02 26.06
N VAL A 264 2.58 -2.23 25.72
CA VAL A 264 1.86 -2.52 24.49
C VAL A 264 0.47 -3.06 24.83
N THR A 265 -0.57 -2.41 24.31
CA THR A 265 -1.97 -2.79 24.54
C THR A 265 -2.57 -3.35 23.26
N TRP A 266 -3.23 -4.48 23.39
CA TRP A 266 -3.90 -5.19 22.31
C TRP A 266 -5.42 -5.00 22.40
N PRO A 267 -6.14 -5.04 21.26
CA PRO A 267 -7.60 -5.01 21.26
C PRO A 267 -8.17 -6.22 22.01
N LYS A 268 -9.36 -5.99 22.61
CA LYS A 268 -10.10 -7.03 23.35
C LYS A 268 -10.82 -7.98 22.41
#